data_4e12d651a8b5f42067c4cf37aa1df732
#
_entry.id   4e12d651a8b5f42067c4cf37aa1df732
#
_cell.length_a   1.000
_cell.length_b   1.000
_cell.length_c   1.000
_cell.angle_alpha   90.00
_cell.angle_beta   90.00
_cell.angle_gamma   90.00
#
_symmetry.space_group_name_H-M   'P 1'
#
loop_
_entity.id
_entity.type
_entity.pdbx_description
1 polymer ?
#
loop_
_entity_poly.entity_id
_entity_poly.type
_entity_poly.pdbx_seq_one_letter_code
_entity_poly.pdbx_strand_id
1 'polypeptide(L)'
;MPDISNDFESILLKSIIEKHDYFSKCFHLLKEKYFSVSANKKIFEMISEYYSEYHKVPSLVDIITMTKDVANKDFRKEIAEALQKINDSKVIDNPEFFNSEVVKFVKNAIFLEGTLLAAEGIQKKSDNLMAKAMSILDEREHVMIDESLGLDFDDVESMISYFSERNIGILTEHAEFNKRLGTGFLPGTLSVICAAQGVGKSLLMCDLISGFIKNGKNVLLVSLEMSEKEMMKRIYANIFDIDVNHFSDLSKTSGELENLSDPVTKTQILSKYDSFKIGDRGKLFIKEYPTGSFSASMLESLVKKYQQQKNVKFDVILVDYLGIAKSDRVSPSAGLYSYVKAIGEEFRAAALNLGVVLISASQLNRCFSVYSNVITKNGVIQVKDLKIGDKVLTTNNTFNTVKNITEKELKKAFKIRTKSGKEIIVSEDHRIPTDKGLMSLRLGLKVGSKVFVHE
;
A
#
# COMPACT_ATOMS: atom_id res chain seq x y z
N MET A 1 -17.14 -34.71 15.16
CA MET A 1 -17.82 -33.61 14.45
C MET A 1 -18.15 -34.14 13.07
N PRO A 2 -19.35 -33.94 12.52
CA PRO A 2 -19.62 -34.35 11.14
C PRO A 2 -18.64 -33.59 10.23
N ASP A 3 -18.13 -34.27 9.23
CA ASP A 3 -17.05 -33.84 8.34
C ASP A 3 -17.59 -32.78 7.37
N ILE A 4 -17.69 -31.55 7.84
CA ILE A 4 -18.24 -30.40 7.06
C ILE A 4 -17.46 -30.19 5.75
N SER A 5 -16.20 -30.65 5.67
CA SER A 5 -15.37 -30.56 4.48
C SER A 5 -15.88 -31.49 3.36
N ASN A 6 -16.27 -32.71 3.71
CA ASN A 6 -16.73 -33.71 2.72
C ASN A 6 -18.11 -33.38 2.12
N ASP A 7 -18.95 -32.68 2.88
CA ASP A 7 -20.25 -32.22 2.38
C ASP A 7 -20.08 -31.04 1.43
N PHE A 8 -19.12 -30.13 1.73
CA PHE A 8 -18.85 -28.99 0.85
C PHE A 8 -18.27 -29.42 -0.51
N GLU A 9 -17.40 -30.44 -0.57
CA GLU A 9 -16.88 -30.96 -1.85
C GLU A 9 -18.02 -31.40 -2.81
N SER A 10 -19.05 -32.08 -2.27
CA SER A 10 -20.20 -32.50 -3.06
C SER A 10 -21.04 -31.31 -3.54
N ILE A 11 -21.25 -30.31 -2.69
CA ILE A 11 -21.95 -29.06 -3.03
C ILE A 11 -21.17 -28.27 -4.08
N LEU A 12 -19.85 -28.18 -3.95
CA LEU A 12 -18.96 -27.51 -4.90
C LEU A 12 -19.04 -28.16 -6.27
N LEU A 13 -18.85 -29.50 -6.34
CA LEU A 13 -18.93 -30.25 -7.60
C LEU A 13 -20.31 -30.10 -8.26
N LYS A 14 -21.39 -30.20 -7.49
CA LYS A 14 -22.75 -29.95 -7.99
C LYS A 14 -22.89 -28.54 -8.58
N SER A 15 -22.41 -27.55 -7.84
CA SER A 15 -22.53 -26.14 -8.24
C SER A 15 -21.78 -25.82 -9.54
N ILE A 16 -20.56 -26.35 -9.71
CA ILE A 16 -19.77 -26.15 -10.94
C ILE A 16 -20.30 -26.93 -12.14
N ILE A 17 -20.98 -28.07 -11.92
CA ILE A 17 -21.62 -28.85 -12.99
C ILE A 17 -22.89 -28.15 -13.50
N GLU A 18 -23.71 -27.59 -12.60
CA GLU A 18 -25.00 -27.02 -12.97
C GLU A 18 -24.94 -25.55 -13.38
N LYS A 19 -24.01 -24.76 -12.82
CA LYS A 19 -23.88 -23.32 -13.09
C LYS A 19 -22.59 -23.01 -13.84
N HIS A 20 -22.68 -22.77 -15.13
CA HIS A 20 -21.52 -22.43 -15.97
C HIS A 20 -20.73 -21.23 -15.45
N ASP A 21 -21.42 -20.21 -14.91
CA ASP A 21 -20.77 -19.02 -14.33
C ASP A 21 -19.89 -19.38 -13.12
N TYR A 22 -20.28 -20.36 -12.31
CA TYR A 22 -19.49 -20.80 -11.18
C TYR A 22 -18.27 -21.59 -11.65
N PHE A 23 -18.45 -22.45 -12.65
CA PHE A 23 -17.35 -23.16 -13.26
C PHE A 23 -16.30 -22.21 -13.83
N SER A 24 -16.68 -21.27 -14.69
CA SER A 24 -15.77 -20.32 -15.34
C SER A 24 -14.98 -19.48 -14.35
N LYS A 25 -15.59 -19.08 -13.22
CA LYS A 25 -14.95 -18.25 -12.20
C LYS A 25 -13.97 -19.00 -11.31
N CYS A 26 -14.21 -20.27 -11.02
CA CYS A 26 -13.39 -20.96 -9.99
C CYS A 26 -12.57 -22.15 -10.51
N PHE A 27 -12.84 -22.66 -11.72
CA PHE A 27 -12.17 -23.86 -12.23
C PHE A 27 -10.65 -23.75 -12.26
N HIS A 28 -10.12 -22.59 -12.64
CA HIS A 28 -8.68 -22.30 -12.68
C HIS A 28 -8.00 -22.34 -11.30
N LEU A 29 -8.76 -22.18 -10.21
CA LEU A 29 -8.25 -22.24 -8.84
C LEU A 29 -8.27 -23.66 -8.28
N LEU A 30 -9.12 -24.53 -8.82
CA LEU A 30 -9.32 -25.88 -8.32
C LEU A 30 -8.27 -26.82 -8.89
N LYS A 31 -7.76 -27.70 -8.03
CA LYS A 31 -6.85 -28.79 -8.40
C LYS A 31 -7.39 -30.08 -7.81
N GLU A 32 -7.23 -31.20 -8.55
CA GLU A 32 -7.69 -32.52 -8.10
C GLU A 32 -7.19 -32.88 -6.68
N LYS A 33 -5.97 -32.50 -6.36
CA LYS A 33 -5.32 -32.79 -5.07
C LYS A 33 -5.96 -32.05 -3.88
N TYR A 34 -6.83 -31.08 -4.12
CA TYR A 34 -7.52 -30.34 -3.07
C TYR A 34 -8.72 -31.10 -2.52
N PHE A 35 -9.21 -32.07 -3.26
CA PHE A 35 -10.31 -32.92 -2.82
C PHE A 35 -9.80 -34.03 -1.90
N SER A 36 -10.41 -34.15 -0.72
CA SER A 36 -10.03 -35.13 0.31
C SER A 36 -10.60 -36.53 0.03
N VAL A 37 -11.79 -36.58 -0.59
CA VAL A 37 -12.47 -37.84 -0.93
C VAL A 37 -11.98 -38.35 -2.27
N SER A 38 -11.40 -39.57 -2.31
CA SER A 38 -10.83 -40.18 -3.53
C SER A 38 -11.81 -40.24 -4.71
N ALA A 39 -13.09 -40.50 -4.44
CA ALA A 39 -14.12 -40.47 -5.44
C ALA A 39 -14.37 -39.08 -6.02
N ASN A 40 -14.44 -38.05 -5.16
CA ASN A 40 -14.62 -36.64 -5.57
C ASN A 40 -13.41 -36.14 -6.37
N LYS A 41 -12.21 -36.53 -5.95
CA LYS A 41 -10.97 -36.24 -6.69
C LYS A 41 -11.07 -36.81 -8.13
N LYS A 42 -11.49 -38.06 -8.30
CA LYS A 42 -11.64 -38.68 -9.63
C LYS A 42 -12.75 -38.05 -10.46
N ILE A 43 -13.86 -37.64 -9.81
CA ILE A 43 -14.93 -36.91 -10.48
C ILE A 43 -14.43 -35.56 -11.01
N PHE A 44 -13.66 -34.81 -10.21
CA PHE A 44 -13.09 -33.54 -10.65
C PHE A 44 -12.05 -33.76 -11.79
N GLU A 45 -11.25 -34.81 -11.73
CA GLU A 45 -10.33 -35.21 -12.82
C GLU A 45 -11.10 -35.46 -14.12
N MET A 46 -12.21 -36.22 -14.07
CA MET A 46 -13.07 -36.44 -15.23
C MET A 46 -13.68 -35.15 -15.79
N ILE A 47 -14.13 -34.24 -14.91
CA ILE A 47 -14.62 -32.92 -15.33
C ILE A 47 -13.51 -32.13 -16.06
N SER A 48 -12.28 -32.17 -15.54
CA SER A 48 -11.13 -31.50 -16.12
C SER A 48 -10.72 -32.07 -17.48
N GLU A 49 -10.70 -33.39 -17.60
CA GLU A 49 -10.42 -34.10 -18.86
C GLU A 49 -11.46 -33.74 -19.92
N TYR A 50 -12.75 -33.87 -19.58
CA TYR A 50 -13.85 -33.54 -20.50
C TYR A 50 -13.79 -32.08 -20.96
N TYR A 51 -13.56 -31.14 -20.03
CA TYR A 51 -13.45 -29.71 -20.37
C TYR A 51 -12.25 -29.42 -21.27
N SER A 52 -11.13 -30.09 -21.05
CA SER A 52 -9.93 -29.94 -21.89
C SER A 52 -10.14 -30.44 -23.33
N GLU A 53 -10.98 -31.44 -23.52
CA GLU A 53 -11.24 -32.04 -24.83
C GLU A 53 -12.38 -31.31 -25.58
N TYR A 54 -13.49 -30.99 -24.87
CA TYR A 54 -14.72 -30.50 -25.51
C TYR A 54 -14.98 -29.00 -25.26
N HIS A 55 -14.22 -28.34 -24.41
CA HIS A 55 -14.41 -26.94 -23.96
C HIS A 55 -15.84 -26.68 -23.44
N LYS A 56 -16.47 -27.68 -22.83
CA LYS A 56 -17.78 -27.65 -22.23
C LYS A 56 -17.76 -28.34 -20.87
N VAL A 57 -18.59 -27.86 -19.96
CA VAL A 57 -18.79 -28.54 -18.68
C VAL A 57 -19.59 -29.79 -18.88
N PRO A 58 -19.12 -30.97 -18.41
CA PRO A 58 -19.88 -32.22 -18.56
C PRO A 58 -21.15 -32.20 -17.71
N SER A 59 -22.21 -32.81 -18.19
CA SER A 59 -23.38 -33.14 -17.38
C SER A 59 -23.11 -34.33 -16.46
N LEU A 60 -23.95 -34.54 -15.44
CA LEU A 60 -23.87 -35.74 -14.60
C LEU A 60 -23.95 -37.02 -15.40
N VAL A 61 -24.73 -37.04 -16.51
CA VAL A 61 -24.85 -38.23 -17.41
C VAL A 61 -23.52 -38.47 -18.12
N ASP A 62 -22.83 -37.45 -18.57
CA ASP A 62 -21.52 -37.59 -19.22
C ASP A 62 -20.50 -38.19 -18.23
N ILE A 63 -20.44 -37.69 -17.00
CA ILE A 63 -19.56 -38.17 -15.93
C ILE A 63 -19.89 -39.64 -15.60
N ILE A 64 -21.16 -40.01 -15.47
CA ILE A 64 -21.58 -41.39 -15.25
C ILE A 64 -21.11 -42.29 -16.41
N THR A 65 -21.13 -41.79 -17.63
CA THR A 65 -20.66 -42.53 -18.78
C THR A 65 -19.17 -42.77 -18.74
N MET A 66 -18.38 -41.77 -18.35
CA MET A 66 -16.92 -41.86 -18.18
C MET A 66 -16.52 -42.84 -17.06
N THR A 67 -17.38 -43.02 -16.04
CA THR A 67 -17.06 -43.99 -14.96
C THR A 67 -16.97 -45.44 -15.46
N LYS A 68 -17.53 -45.78 -16.64
CA LYS A 68 -17.44 -47.14 -17.21
C LYS A 68 -16.00 -47.54 -17.51
N ASP A 69 -15.14 -46.58 -17.80
CA ASP A 69 -13.72 -46.80 -18.14
C ASP A 69 -12.84 -47.00 -16.91
N VAL A 70 -13.36 -46.82 -15.70
CA VAL A 70 -12.64 -47.09 -14.46
C VAL A 70 -12.53 -48.60 -14.26
N ALA A 71 -11.31 -49.15 -14.31
CA ALA A 71 -11.07 -50.59 -14.29
C ALA A 71 -11.46 -51.26 -12.94
N ASN A 72 -11.22 -50.57 -11.81
CA ASN A 72 -11.52 -51.11 -10.48
C ASN A 72 -13.02 -51.04 -10.17
N LYS A 73 -13.67 -52.21 -10.00
CA LYS A 73 -15.11 -52.29 -9.75
C LYS A 73 -15.53 -51.70 -8.40
N ASP A 74 -14.74 -51.89 -7.36
CA ASP A 74 -15.06 -51.35 -6.02
C ASP A 74 -14.95 -49.84 -6.01
N PHE A 75 -13.91 -49.27 -6.60
CA PHE A 75 -13.76 -47.84 -6.73
C PHE A 75 -14.81 -47.21 -7.63
N ARG A 76 -15.27 -47.90 -8.67
CA ARG A 76 -16.41 -47.48 -9.50
C ARG A 76 -17.69 -47.39 -8.68
N LYS A 77 -17.91 -48.25 -7.70
CA LYS A 77 -19.03 -48.20 -6.79
C LYS A 77 -18.94 -46.99 -5.88
N GLU A 78 -17.74 -46.68 -5.33
CA GLU A 78 -17.50 -45.48 -4.52
C GLU A 78 -17.80 -44.19 -5.32
N ILE A 79 -17.36 -44.13 -6.59
CA ILE A 79 -17.66 -43.02 -7.49
C ILE A 79 -19.17 -42.88 -7.73
N ALA A 80 -19.89 -44.00 -7.92
CA ALA A 80 -21.36 -43.97 -8.09
C ALA A 80 -22.07 -43.44 -6.85
N GLU A 81 -21.64 -43.86 -5.66
CA GLU A 81 -22.18 -43.34 -4.37
C GLU A 81 -21.89 -41.86 -4.20
N ALA A 82 -20.67 -41.40 -4.57
CA ALA A 82 -20.32 -39.99 -4.55
C ALA A 82 -21.15 -39.16 -5.55
N LEU A 83 -21.37 -39.65 -6.76
CA LEU A 83 -22.23 -39.02 -7.77
C LEU A 83 -23.67 -38.91 -7.29
N GLN A 84 -24.20 -39.93 -6.59
CA GLN A 84 -25.53 -39.87 -5.99
C GLN A 84 -25.57 -38.74 -4.92
N LYS A 85 -24.57 -38.67 -4.04
CA LYS A 85 -24.47 -37.63 -3.03
C LYS A 85 -24.37 -36.24 -3.66
N ILE A 86 -23.60 -36.09 -4.73
CA ILE A 86 -23.50 -34.85 -5.51
C ILE A 86 -24.87 -34.48 -6.09
N ASN A 87 -25.56 -35.45 -6.70
CA ASN A 87 -26.90 -35.22 -7.28
C ASN A 87 -27.92 -34.74 -6.24
N ASP A 88 -27.86 -35.31 -5.03
CA ASP A 88 -28.78 -34.98 -3.93
C ASP A 88 -28.41 -33.67 -3.19
N SER A 89 -27.22 -33.14 -3.45
CA SER A 89 -26.72 -31.90 -2.84
C SER A 89 -27.46 -30.67 -3.43
N LYS A 90 -27.59 -29.61 -2.63
CA LYS A 90 -28.14 -28.34 -3.07
C LYS A 90 -27.05 -27.42 -3.64
N VAL A 91 -27.39 -26.71 -4.70
CA VAL A 91 -26.55 -25.69 -5.28
C VAL A 91 -26.58 -24.42 -4.40
N ILE A 92 -25.47 -23.76 -4.25
CA ILE A 92 -25.40 -22.45 -3.58
C ILE A 92 -25.99 -21.39 -4.54
N ASP A 93 -27.02 -20.68 -4.09
CA ASP A 93 -27.69 -19.69 -4.94
C ASP A 93 -27.03 -18.31 -4.91
N ASN A 94 -26.41 -17.93 -3.79
CA ASN A 94 -25.72 -16.65 -3.65
C ASN A 94 -24.30 -16.73 -4.23
N PRO A 95 -23.98 -16.01 -5.32
CA PRO A 95 -22.65 -16.06 -5.96
C PRO A 95 -21.51 -15.56 -5.06
N GLU A 96 -21.72 -14.49 -4.27
CA GLU A 96 -20.70 -13.95 -3.38
C GLU A 96 -20.35 -14.96 -2.28
N PHE A 97 -21.38 -15.61 -1.73
CA PHE A 97 -21.20 -16.66 -0.73
C PHE A 97 -20.46 -17.86 -1.33
N PHE A 98 -20.85 -18.30 -2.55
CA PHE A 98 -20.15 -19.36 -3.27
C PHE A 98 -18.66 -19.03 -3.46
N ASN A 99 -18.36 -17.85 -4.00
CA ASN A 99 -17.00 -17.40 -4.22
C ASN A 99 -16.18 -17.39 -2.92
N SER A 100 -16.78 -16.90 -1.82
CA SER A 100 -16.14 -16.89 -0.50
C SER A 100 -15.82 -18.31 -0.01
N GLU A 101 -16.72 -19.26 -0.17
CA GLU A 101 -16.52 -20.64 0.30
C GLU A 101 -15.51 -21.39 -0.57
N VAL A 102 -15.49 -21.16 -1.90
CA VAL A 102 -14.46 -21.72 -2.79
C VAL A 102 -13.08 -21.22 -2.42
N VAL A 103 -12.91 -19.92 -2.20
CA VAL A 103 -11.64 -19.34 -1.76
C VAL A 103 -11.19 -19.94 -0.43
N LYS A 104 -12.09 -20.12 0.55
CA LYS A 104 -11.78 -20.77 1.81
C LYS A 104 -11.36 -22.22 1.63
N PHE A 105 -12.07 -22.97 0.77
CA PHE A 105 -11.75 -24.36 0.45
C PHE A 105 -10.33 -24.47 -0.12
N VAL A 106 -10.01 -23.68 -1.15
CA VAL A 106 -8.68 -23.69 -1.79
C VAL A 106 -7.60 -23.27 -0.79
N LYS A 107 -7.82 -22.18 -0.01
CA LYS A 107 -6.89 -21.72 1.02
C LYS A 107 -6.62 -22.78 2.10
N ASN A 108 -7.63 -23.55 2.49
CA ASN A 108 -7.46 -24.64 3.45
C ASN A 108 -6.69 -25.80 2.86
N ALA A 109 -6.94 -26.17 1.59
CA ALA A 109 -6.21 -27.23 0.90
C ALA A 109 -4.72 -26.88 0.74
N ILE A 110 -4.40 -25.65 0.33
CA ILE A 110 -3.03 -25.13 0.24
C ILE A 110 -2.34 -25.14 1.61
N PHE A 111 -3.05 -24.73 2.66
CA PHE A 111 -2.52 -24.72 4.02
C PHE A 111 -2.19 -26.13 4.50
N LEU A 112 -3.08 -27.09 4.24
CA LEU A 112 -2.85 -28.50 4.58
C LEU A 112 -1.62 -29.04 3.82
N GLU A 113 -1.52 -28.81 2.51
CA GLU A 113 -0.39 -29.22 1.69
C GLU A 113 0.93 -28.65 2.20
N GLY A 114 0.98 -27.32 2.43
CA GLY A 114 2.18 -26.65 2.93
C GLY A 114 2.58 -27.14 4.33
N THR A 115 1.60 -27.39 5.21
CA THR A 115 1.86 -27.89 6.56
C THR A 115 2.40 -29.33 6.55
N LEU A 116 1.84 -30.21 5.72
CA LEU A 116 2.32 -31.58 5.58
C LEU A 116 3.74 -31.62 5.01
N LEU A 117 4.02 -30.80 3.99
CA LEU A 117 5.35 -30.69 3.41
C LEU A 117 6.37 -30.11 4.40
N ALA A 118 5.97 -29.15 5.21
CA ALA A 118 6.81 -28.59 6.28
C ALA A 118 7.14 -29.64 7.34
N ALA A 119 6.14 -30.42 7.77
CA ALA A 119 6.34 -31.52 8.71
C ALA A 119 7.32 -32.58 8.17
N GLU A 120 7.18 -32.95 6.90
CA GLU A 120 8.11 -33.85 6.20
C GLU A 120 9.52 -33.25 6.14
N GLY A 121 9.63 -31.94 5.83
CA GLY A 121 10.90 -31.21 5.78
C GLY A 121 11.63 -31.22 7.12
N ILE A 122 10.90 -31.03 8.23
CA ILE A 122 11.43 -31.10 9.59
C ILE A 122 11.92 -32.54 9.89
N GLN A 123 11.09 -33.54 9.59
CA GLN A 123 11.42 -34.94 9.85
C GLN A 123 12.67 -35.40 9.08
N LYS A 124 12.78 -34.99 7.81
CA LYS A 124 13.91 -35.34 6.92
C LYS A 124 15.09 -34.36 7.03
N LYS A 125 15.01 -33.32 7.87
CA LYS A 125 16.00 -32.24 8.01
C LYS A 125 16.40 -31.64 6.65
N SER A 126 15.40 -31.37 5.77
CA SER A 126 15.61 -30.94 4.40
C SER A 126 15.19 -29.45 4.22
N ASP A 127 16.18 -28.58 4.06
CA ASP A 127 15.93 -27.14 3.82
C ASP A 127 15.16 -26.90 2.50
N ASN A 128 15.37 -27.77 1.51
CA ASN A 128 14.65 -27.67 0.22
C ASN A 128 13.15 -27.94 0.40
N LEU A 129 12.76 -28.95 1.19
CA LEU A 129 11.34 -29.21 1.49
C LEU A 129 10.73 -28.08 2.30
N MET A 130 11.49 -27.51 3.25
CA MET A 130 11.05 -26.35 4.01
C MET A 130 10.83 -25.12 3.12
N ALA A 131 11.76 -24.84 2.19
CA ALA A 131 11.62 -23.74 1.24
C ALA A 131 10.39 -23.91 0.33
N LYS A 132 10.14 -25.15 -0.17
CA LYS A 132 8.94 -25.47 -0.95
C LYS A 132 7.65 -25.29 -0.13
N ALA A 133 7.65 -25.74 1.12
CA ALA A 133 6.50 -25.57 2.01
C ALA A 133 6.17 -24.10 2.22
N MET A 134 7.19 -23.25 2.45
CA MET A 134 7.01 -21.81 2.61
C MET A 134 6.45 -21.18 1.33
N SER A 135 6.96 -21.55 0.15
CA SER A 135 6.43 -21.06 -1.13
C SER A 135 4.96 -21.44 -1.33
N ILE A 136 4.56 -22.68 -0.99
CA ILE A 136 3.15 -23.11 -1.07
C ILE A 136 2.27 -22.32 -0.09
N LEU A 137 2.75 -22.09 1.15
CA LEU A 137 2.00 -21.32 2.13
C LEU A 137 1.85 -19.85 1.73
N ASP A 138 2.82 -19.29 1.03
CA ASP A 138 2.76 -17.92 0.49
C ASP A 138 1.71 -17.80 -0.63
N GLU A 139 1.56 -18.82 -1.50
CA GLU A 139 0.50 -18.88 -2.51
C GLU A 139 -0.91 -18.71 -1.91
N ARG A 140 -1.13 -19.16 -0.67
CA ARG A 140 -2.42 -19.07 0.02
C ARG A 140 -2.95 -17.65 0.12
N GLU A 141 -2.08 -16.66 0.35
CA GLU A 141 -2.52 -15.27 0.51
C GLU A 141 -2.95 -14.64 -0.83
N HIS A 142 -2.49 -15.19 -1.94
CA HIS A 142 -2.80 -14.72 -3.29
C HIS A 142 -4.03 -15.38 -3.92
N VAL A 143 -4.63 -16.38 -3.25
CA VAL A 143 -5.86 -17.02 -3.76
C VAL A 143 -7.04 -16.05 -3.63
N MET A 144 -7.55 -15.62 -4.77
CA MET A 144 -8.78 -14.82 -4.90
C MET A 144 -9.50 -15.24 -6.19
N ILE A 145 -10.82 -15.13 -6.21
CA ILE A 145 -11.59 -15.19 -7.44
C ILE A 145 -11.60 -13.77 -8.00
N ASP A 146 -10.92 -13.59 -9.14
CA ASP A 146 -11.02 -12.34 -9.89
C ASP A 146 -12.37 -12.31 -10.61
N GLU A 147 -13.25 -11.41 -10.19
CA GLU A 147 -14.59 -11.28 -10.77
C GLU A 147 -14.56 -10.56 -12.12
N SER A 148 -13.45 -9.93 -12.46
CA SER A 148 -13.28 -9.10 -13.66
C SER A 148 -12.24 -9.70 -14.60
N LEU A 149 -12.68 -10.18 -15.75
CA LEU A 149 -11.79 -10.52 -16.87
C LEU A 149 -11.22 -9.26 -17.56
N GLY A 150 -11.46 -8.07 -16.99
CA GLY A 150 -11.15 -6.79 -17.59
C GLY A 150 -12.30 -6.26 -18.44
N LEU A 151 -12.01 -5.25 -19.27
CA LEU A 151 -12.99 -4.65 -20.18
C LEU A 151 -12.86 -5.32 -21.55
N ASP A 152 -13.98 -5.84 -22.05
CA ASP A 152 -14.07 -6.34 -23.40
C ASP A 152 -14.32 -5.15 -24.36
N PHE A 153 -13.47 -5.01 -25.38
CA PHE A 153 -13.58 -3.93 -26.36
C PHE A 153 -14.87 -4.02 -27.18
N ASP A 154 -15.38 -5.22 -27.41
CA ASP A 154 -16.58 -5.46 -28.20
C ASP A 154 -17.87 -5.32 -27.37
N ASP A 155 -17.79 -5.26 -26.02
CA ASP A 155 -18.91 -4.96 -25.13
C ASP A 155 -19.12 -3.43 -25.00
N VAL A 156 -19.73 -2.86 -26.03
CA VAL A 156 -19.96 -1.41 -26.14
C VAL A 156 -20.92 -0.89 -25.07
N GLU A 157 -21.88 -1.69 -24.61
CA GLU A 157 -22.85 -1.29 -23.57
C GLU A 157 -22.17 -1.14 -22.22
N SER A 158 -21.35 -2.10 -21.82
CA SER A 158 -20.52 -2.00 -20.62
C SER A 158 -19.52 -0.85 -20.71
N MET A 159 -18.94 -0.60 -21.86
CA MET A 159 -18.04 0.53 -22.11
C MET A 159 -18.75 1.87 -21.93
N ILE A 160 -19.95 2.04 -22.49
CA ILE A 160 -20.76 3.27 -22.35
C ILE A 160 -21.13 3.48 -20.88
N SER A 161 -21.57 2.42 -20.18
CA SER A 161 -21.87 2.47 -18.76
C SER A 161 -20.65 2.93 -17.96
N TYR A 162 -19.49 2.31 -18.17
CA TYR A 162 -18.23 2.63 -17.50
C TYR A 162 -17.82 4.09 -17.70
N PHE A 163 -17.89 4.62 -18.93
CA PHE A 163 -17.56 6.02 -19.20
C PHE A 163 -18.64 7.02 -18.73
N SER A 164 -19.87 6.54 -18.52
CA SER A 164 -20.96 7.36 -17.98
C SER A 164 -20.88 7.49 -16.47
N GLU A 165 -20.19 6.57 -15.78
CA GLU A 165 -19.91 6.70 -14.35
C GLU A 165 -18.95 7.85 -14.10
N ARG A 166 -19.41 8.86 -13.36
CA ARG A 166 -18.53 9.93 -12.89
C ARG A 166 -17.62 9.37 -11.79
N ASN A 167 -16.37 9.11 -12.12
CA ASN A 167 -15.34 8.84 -11.12
C ASN A 167 -15.13 10.11 -10.27
N ILE A 168 -15.95 10.29 -9.24
CA ILE A 168 -15.84 11.41 -8.31
C ILE A 168 -14.85 10.99 -7.22
N GLY A 169 -13.67 11.57 -7.27
CA GLY A 169 -12.67 11.44 -6.22
C GLY A 169 -12.99 12.29 -4.98
N ILE A 170 -12.17 12.17 -3.96
CA ILE A 170 -12.30 12.95 -2.75
C ILE A 170 -11.65 14.31 -2.95
N LEU A 171 -12.46 15.37 -2.84
CA LEU A 171 -12.02 16.76 -2.99
C LEU A 171 -11.40 17.27 -1.68
N THR A 172 -10.51 18.25 -1.80
CA THR A 172 -9.94 19.02 -0.68
C THR A 172 -10.73 20.30 -0.44
N GLU A 173 -10.42 21.04 0.62
CA GLU A 173 -10.98 22.40 0.84
C GLU A 173 -10.35 23.47 -0.08
N HIS A 174 -9.28 23.12 -0.83
CA HIS A 174 -8.55 24.05 -1.68
C HIS A 174 -9.02 23.99 -3.13
N ALA A 175 -9.82 24.97 -3.56
CA ALA A 175 -10.40 25.01 -4.90
C ALA A 175 -9.36 24.95 -6.04
N GLU A 176 -8.24 25.67 -5.91
CA GLU A 176 -7.17 25.64 -6.92
C GLU A 176 -6.46 24.28 -6.99
N PHE A 177 -6.33 23.59 -5.86
CA PHE A 177 -5.76 22.25 -5.81
C PHE A 177 -6.71 21.23 -6.47
N ASN A 178 -8.00 21.32 -6.15
CA ASN A 178 -9.04 20.49 -6.79
C ASN A 178 -9.11 20.72 -8.30
N LYS A 179 -9.00 21.95 -8.76
CA LYS A 179 -8.96 22.29 -10.19
C LYS A 179 -7.79 21.60 -10.91
N ARG A 180 -6.62 21.48 -10.27
CA ARG A 180 -5.45 20.81 -10.81
C ARG A 180 -5.56 19.29 -10.77
N LEU A 181 -6.20 18.74 -9.75
CA LEU A 181 -6.47 17.31 -9.64
C LEU A 181 -7.59 16.85 -10.59
N GLY A 182 -8.43 17.78 -11.05
CA GLY A 182 -9.59 17.48 -11.88
C GLY A 182 -10.73 16.83 -11.11
N THR A 183 -10.70 15.50 -10.99
CA THR A 183 -11.75 14.72 -10.30
C THR A 183 -11.52 14.57 -8.79
N GLY A 184 -10.43 15.09 -8.21
CA GLY A 184 -10.04 14.86 -6.83
C GLY A 184 -9.10 13.67 -6.67
N PHE A 185 -8.90 13.22 -5.43
CA PHE A 185 -8.13 12.02 -5.12
C PHE A 185 -8.99 10.77 -5.35
N LEU A 186 -8.58 9.90 -6.26
CA LEU A 186 -9.34 8.70 -6.61
C LEU A 186 -9.05 7.55 -5.65
N PRO A 187 -10.08 6.80 -5.19
CA PRO A 187 -9.88 5.54 -4.47
C PRO A 187 -9.04 4.54 -5.29
N GLY A 188 -8.28 3.68 -4.60
CA GLY A 188 -7.38 2.72 -5.25
C GLY A 188 -6.11 3.35 -5.82
N THR A 189 -5.82 4.62 -5.53
CA THR A 189 -4.61 5.30 -6.04
C THR A 189 -3.68 5.75 -4.92
N LEU A 190 -2.38 5.79 -5.25
CA LEU A 190 -1.35 6.41 -4.42
C LEU A 190 -0.98 7.77 -4.99
N SER A 191 -1.17 8.82 -4.20
CA SER A 191 -0.74 10.20 -4.49
C SER A 191 0.45 10.56 -3.62
N VAL A 192 1.51 11.13 -4.22
CA VAL A 192 2.74 11.47 -3.48
C VAL A 192 3.04 12.97 -3.57
N ILE A 193 3.11 13.63 -2.42
CA ILE A 193 3.47 15.04 -2.27
C ILE A 193 5.00 15.14 -2.24
N CYS A 194 5.58 15.65 -3.31
CA CYS A 194 7.03 15.81 -3.42
C CYS A 194 7.47 17.22 -3.06
N ALA A 195 8.28 17.37 -2.01
CA ALA A 195 8.85 18.66 -1.64
C ALA A 195 10.22 18.51 -0.95
N ALA A 196 11.00 19.58 -0.94
CA ALA A 196 12.27 19.63 -0.20
C ALA A 196 12.02 19.56 1.32
N GLN A 197 13.08 19.28 2.09
CA GLN A 197 13.02 19.27 3.54
C GLN A 197 12.64 20.66 4.10
N GLY A 198 11.75 20.71 5.10
CA GLY A 198 11.37 21.94 5.78
C GLY A 198 10.43 22.87 5.00
N VAL A 199 9.85 22.41 3.88
CA VAL A 199 8.90 23.19 3.06
C VAL A 199 7.45 23.04 3.53
N GLY A 200 7.17 22.16 4.50
CA GLY A 200 5.84 22.02 5.09
C GLY A 200 5.04 20.82 4.60
N LYS A 201 5.68 19.73 4.13
CA LYS A 201 4.98 18.49 3.71
C LYS A 201 3.98 17.99 4.75
N SER A 202 4.44 17.78 5.99
CA SER A 202 3.60 17.28 7.07
C SER A 202 2.50 18.29 7.49
N LEU A 203 2.76 19.60 7.32
CA LEU A 203 1.74 20.63 7.55
C LEU A 203 0.64 20.55 6.49
N LEU A 204 0.99 20.40 5.22
CA LEU A 204 0.00 20.19 4.15
C LEU A 204 -0.80 18.91 4.38
N MET A 205 -0.16 17.83 4.84
CA MET A 205 -0.88 16.60 5.18
C MET A 205 -1.87 16.82 6.34
N CYS A 206 -1.50 17.54 7.38
CA CYS A 206 -2.41 17.91 8.48
C CYS A 206 -3.60 18.75 7.99
N ASP A 207 -3.35 19.68 7.09
CA ASP A 207 -4.36 20.52 6.48
C ASP A 207 -5.35 19.72 5.62
N LEU A 208 -4.85 18.82 4.75
CA LEU A 208 -5.69 17.91 3.98
C LEU A 208 -6.54 17.01 4.88
N ILE A 209 -5.95 16.47 5.97
CA ILE A 209 -6.69 15.66 6.96
C ILE A 209 -7.83 16.46 7.56
N SER A 210 -7.57 17.70 7.96
CA SER A 210 -8.59 18.57 8.54
C SER A 210 -9.76 18.78 7.60
N GLY A 211 -9.48 19.04 6.33
CA GLY A 211 -10.51 19.19 5.29
C GLY A 211 -11.28 17.88 5.04
N PHE A 212 -10.61 16.75 4.94
CA PHE A 212 -11.29 15.46 4.74
C PHE A 212 -12.24 15.11 5.88
N ILE A 213 -11.83 15.35 7.13
CA ILE A 213 -12.67 15.08 8.31
C ILE A 213 -13.89 16.01 8.32
N LYS A 214 -13.73 17.29 8.03
CA LYS A 214 -14.84 18.25 7.92
C LYS A 214 -15.84 17.82 6.85
N ASN A 215 -15.36 17.22 5.76
CA ASN A 215 -16.18 16.69 4.66
C ASN A 215 -16.69 15.25 4.90
N GLY A 216 -16.76 14.79 6.14
CA GLY A 216 -17.33 13.49 6.50
C GLY A 216 -16.49 12.26 6.17
N LYS A 217 -15.21 12.42 5.75
CA LYS A 217 -14.34 11.30 5.37
C LYS A 217 -13.59 10.71 6.56
N ASN A 218 -13.62 9.40 6.69
CA ASN A 218 -12.85 8.68 7.70
C ASN A 218 -11.39 8.58 7.29
N VAL A 219 -10.50 9.06 8.14
CA VAL A 219 -9.08 9.21 7.85
C VAL A 219 -8.23 8.39 8.81
N LEU A 220 -7.25 7.66 8.27
CA LEU A 220 -6.16 7.06 9.02
C LEU A 220 -4.85 7.77 8.66
N LEU A 221 -4.15 8.29 9.66
CA LEU A 221 -2.79 8.81 9.52
C LEU A 221 -1.81 7.82 10.14
N VAL A 222 -0.87 7.35 9.35
CA VAL A 222 0.31 6.61 9.81
C VAL A 222 1.50 7.53 9.78
N SER A 223 2.08 7.81 10.94
CA SER A 223 3.27 8.65 11.07
C SER A 223 4.51 7.79 11.31
N LEU A 224 5.55 8.01 10.50
CA LEU A 224 6.84 7.32 10.59
C LEU A 224 7.99 8.26 11.01
N GLU A 225 7.72 9.56 11.08
CA GLU A 225 8.71 10.59 11.43
C GLU A 225 8.34 11.32 12.72
N MET A 226 7.05 11.61 12.93
CA MET A 226 6.58 12.42 14.05
C MET A 226 5.70 11.61 15.01
N SER A 227 5.68 11.99 16.28
CA SER A 227 4.80 11.34 17.26
C SER A 227 3.31 11.60 17.00
N GLU A 228 2.46 10.64 17.41
CA GLU A 228 1.00 10.78 17.37
C GLU A 228 0.52 12.08 17.99
N LYS A 229 1.13 12.47 19.12
CA LYS A 229 0.79 13.69 19.86
C LYS A 229 1.08 14.97 19.06
N GLU A 230 2.25 15.03 18.42
CA GLU A 230 2.63 16.20 17.63
C GLU A 230 1.80 16.32 16.34
N MET A 231 1.45 15.21 15.71
CA MET A 231 0.55 15.23 14.56
C MET A 231 -0.86 15.65 14.96
N MET A 232 -1.41 15.11 16.05
CA MET A 232 -2.73 15.48 16.59
C MET A 232 -2.78 16.96 16.97
N LYS A 233 -1.73 17.48 17.62
CA LYS A 233 -1.60 18.89 18.00
C LYS A 233 -1.69 19.82 16.78
N ARG A 234 -0.99 19.47 15.68
CA ARG A 234 -1.03 20.26 14.43
C ARG A 234 -2.39 20.21 13.76
N ILE A 235 -3.05 19.05 13.77
CA ILE A 235 -4.39 18.88 13.20
C ILE A 235 -5.42 19.67 14.03
N TYR A 236 -5.36 19.60 15.35
CA TYR A 236 -6.22 20.41 16.21
C TYR A 236 -5.96 21.93 16.05
N ALA A 237 -4.69 22.33 15.91
CA ALA A 237 -4.33 23.72 15.63
C ALA A 237 -5.02 24.22 14.36
N ASN A 238 -5.01 23.41 13.30
CA ASN A 238 -5.66 23.74 12.03
C ASN A 238 -7.20 23.75 12.14
N ILE A 239 -7.80 22.71 12.76
CA ILE A 239 -9.26 22.59 12.87
C ILE A 239 -9.86 23.71 13.73
N PHE A 240 -9.19 24.05 14.83
CA PHE A 240 -9.71 24.96 15.84
C PHE A 240 -9.22 26.40 15.66
N ASP A 241 -8.38 26.65 14.67
CA ASP A 241 -7.74 27.95 14.46
C ASP A 241 -7.04 28.43 15.74
N ILE A 242 -6.09 27.62 16.23
CA ILE A 242 -5.29 27.91 17.44
C ILE A 242 -3.82 27.81 17.05
N ASP A 243 -2.99 28.76 17.50
CA ASP A 243 -1.54 28.62 17.32
C ASP A 243 -1.04 27.36 18.00
N VAL A 244 -0.29 26.56 17.24
CA VAL A 244 0.25 25.27 17.69
C VAL A 244 1.09 25.39 18.97
N ASN A 245 1.74 26.52 19.19
CA ASN A 245 2.58 26.77 20.36
C ASN A 245 1.76 26.94 21.65
N HIS A 246 0.52 27.44 21.56
CA HIS A 246 -0.37 27.62 22.70
C HIS A 246 -0.91 26.33 23.30
N PHE A 247 -0.78 25.18 22.61
CA PHE A 247 -1.14 23.89 23.22
C PHE A 247 -0.27 23.52 24.43
N SER A 248 0.91 24.12 24.57
CA SER A 248 1.75 23.98 25.77
C SER A 248 1.12 24.63 27.02
N ASP A 249 0.20 25.60 26.82
CA ASP A 249 -0.49 26.29 27.91
C ASP A 249 -1.38 25.34 28.72
N LEU A 250 -1.86 24.26 28.10
CA LEU A 250 -2.69 23.24 28.78
C LEU A 250 -1.99 22.55 29.96
N SER A 251 -0.66 22.60 30.01
CA SER A 251 0.14 22.05 31.13
C SER A 251 0.49 23.09 32.19
N LYS A 252 0.16 24.38 31.97
CA LYS A 252 0.47 25.46 32.88
C LYS A 252 -0.56 25.58 34.01
N THR A 253 -0.12 26.06 35.15
CA THR A 253 -0.97 26.38 36.30
C THR A 253 -1.73 27.70 36.08
N SER A 254 -2.80 27.94 36.84
CA SER A 254 -3.60 29.16 36.71
C SER A 254 -2.77 30.44 36.86
N GLY A 255 -1.82 30.47 37.81
CA GLY A 255 -0.94 31.65 37.99
C GLY A 255 0.06 31.89 36.86
N GLU A 256 0.48 30.83 36.15
CA GLU A 256 1.32 30.93 34.95
C GLU A 256 0.52 31.41 33.73
N LEU A 257 -0.76 31.03 33.63
CA LEU A 257 -1.66 31.48 32.56
C LEU A 257 -2.02 32.96 32.66
N GLU A 258 -2.16 33.50 33.87
CA GLU A 258 -2.46 34.94 34.11
C GLU A 258 -1.40 35.87 33.53
N ASN A 259 -0.18 35.42 33.35
CA ASN A 259 0.92 36.20 32.76
C ASN A 259 1.00 36.12 31.22
N LEU A 260 0.10 35.39 30.56
CA LEU A 260 0.08 35.24 29.12
C LEU A 260 -0.96 36.18 28.48
N SER A 261 -0.63 36.73 27.32
CA SER A 261 -1.50 37.66 26.60
C SER A 261 -2.79 37.04 26.06
N ASP A 262 -2.75 35.73 25.70
CA ASP A 262 -3.91 34.99 25.18
C ASP A 262 -3.72 33.48 25.39
N PRO A 263 -3.81 32.98 26.66
CA PRO A 263 -3.57 31.55 26.95
C PRO A 263 -4.73 30.70 26.47
N VAL A 264 -4.39 29.55 25.87
CA VAL A 264 -5.36 28.52 25.47
C VAL A 264 -5.72 27.66 26.68
N THR A 265 -6.99 27.64 27.04
CA THR A 265 -7.52 26.88 28.16
C THR A 265 -8.18 25.57 27.70
N LYS A 266 -8.25 24.62 28.63
CA LYS A 266 -8.98 23.34 28.39
C LYS A 266 -10.45 23.57 28.00
N THR A 267 -11.10 24.58 28.64
CA THR A 267 -12.50 24.95 28.36
C THR A 267 -12.68 25.44 26.92
N GLN A 268 -11.77 26.28 26.42
CA GLN A 268 -11.82 26.77 25.03
C GLN A 268 -11.67 25.63 24.05
N ILE A 269 -10.75 24.70 24.28
CA ILE A 269 -10.58 23.52 23.39
C ILE A 269 -11.82 22.63 23.40
N LEU A 270 -12.41 22.38 24.59
CA LEU A 270 -13.64 21.58 24.68
C LEU A 270 -14.81 22.27 23.96
N SER A 271 -14.99 23.57 24.13
CA SER A 271 -16.03 24.34 23.42
C SER A 271 -15.85 24.27 21.89
N LYS A 272 -14.63 24.48 21.40
CA LYS A 272 -14.33 24.38 19.97
C LYS A 272 -14.55 22.95 19.45
N TYR A 273 -14.18 21.93 20.23
CA TYR A 273 -14.44 20.54 19.90
C TYR A 273 -15.93 20.22 19.84
N ASP A 274 -16.71 20.69 20.82
CA ASP A 274 -18.16 20.46 20.84
C ASP A 274 -18.84 21.13 19.64
N SER A 275 -18.42 22.35 19.30
CA SER A 275 -18.89 23.03 18.08
C SER A 275 -18.52 22.27 16.81
N PHE A 276 -17.31 21.75 16.73
CA PHE A 276 -16.83 20.91 15.60
C PHE A 276 -17.56 19.57 15.52
N LYS A 277 -18.05 19.03 16.64
CA LYS A 277 -18.78 17.77 16.71
C LYS A 277 -20.20 17.87 16.15
N ILE A 278 -20.75 19.09 16.06
CA ILE A 278 -22.09 19.33 15.50
C ILE A 278 -21.97 19.20 13.98
N GLY A 279 -22.48 18.12 13.41
CA GLY A 279 -22.47 17.86 11.98
C GLY A 279 -21.97 16.47 11.61
N ASP A 280 -22.06 16.16 10.33
CA ASP A 280 -21.69 14.86 9.76
C ASP A 280 -20.19 14.88 9.42
N ARG A 281 -19.37 14.67 10.45
CA ARG A 281 -17.91 14.65 10.31
C ARG A 281 -17.35 13.24 10.25
N GLY A 282 -16.23 13.09 9.54
CA GLY A 282 -15.45 11.87 9.52
C GLY A 282 -14.69 11.61 10.84
N LYS A 283 -14.18 10.40 10.97
CA LYS A 283 -13.35 9.96 12.09
C LYS A 283 -11.88 10.05 11.72
N LEU A 284 -11.04 10.45 12.67
CA LEU A 284 -9.58 10.42 12.53
C LEU A 284 -8.97 9.42 13.50
N PHE A 285 -8.06 8.61 12.97
CA PHE A 285 -7.17 7.77 13.76
C PHE A 285 -5.73 8.08 13.36
N ILE A 286 -4.85 8.19 14.35
CA ILE A 286 -3.42 8.41 14.14
C ILE A 286 -2.68 7.25 14.77
N LYS A 287 -1.71 6.69 14.04
CA LYS A 287 -0.86 5.62 14.53
C LYS A 287 0.59 5.89 14.17
N GLU A 288 1.44 5.90 15.19
CA GLU A 288 2.89 6.05 15.05
C GLU A 288 3.54 4.68 14.91
N TYR A 289 4.55 4.60 14.06
CA TYR A 289 5.46 3.48 13.95
C TYR A 289 6.90 3.98 13.83
N PRO A 290 7.87 3.22 14.35
CA PRO A 290 9.28 3.55 14.18
C PRO A 290 9.69 3.58 12.70
N THR A 291 10.61 4.47 12.37
CA THR A 291 11.21 4.55 11.04
C THR A 291 11.76 3.19 10.58
N GLY A 292 11.45 2.78 9.36
CA GLY A 292 11.90 1.51 8.77
C GLY A 292 11.20 0.26 9.29
N SER A 293 10.12 0.38 10.06
CA SER A 293 9.38 -0.77 10.63
C SER A 293 8.05 -1.05 9.95
N PHE A 294 7.46 -0.08 9.27
CA PHE A 294 6.09 -0.15 8.73
C PHE A 294 6.08 -0.45 7.23
N SER A 295 5.30 -1.45 6.83
CA SER A 295 5.19 -1.92 5.44
C SER A 295 3.75 -1.88 4.93
N ALA A 296 3.56 -2.16 3.64
CA ALA A 296 2.25 -2.21 3.01
C ALA A 296 1.36 -3.34 3.59
N SER A 297 1.92 -4.51 3.87
CA SER A 297 1.19 -5.62 4.51
C SER A 297 0.74 -5.26 5.94
N MET A 298 1.57 -4.51 6.67
CA MET A 298 1.18 -4.00 7.99
C MET A 298 0.05 -2.98 7.90
N LEU A 299 0.02 -2.15 6.83
CA LEU A 299 -1.07 -1.21 6.59
C LEU A 299 -2.40 -1.95 6.39
N GLU A 300 -2.42 -2.97 5.53
CA GLU A 300 -3.62 -3.78 5.29
C GLU A 300 -4.11 -4.46 6.58
N SER A 301 -3.19 -5.02 7.36
CA SER A 301 -3.49 -5.63 8.66
C SER A 301 -4.05 -4.62 9.67
N LEU A 302 -3.50 -3.41 9.69
CA LEU A 302 -3.95 -2.32 10.57
C LEU A 302 -5.38 -1.89 10.21
N VAL A 303 -5.68 -1.71 8.93
CA VAL A 303 -7.02 -1.35 8.44
C VAL A 303 -8.04 -2.42 8.81
N LYS A 304 -7.73 -3.71 8.57
CA LYS A 304 -8.59 -4.84 8.98
C LYS A 304 -8.87 -4.83 10.48
N LYS A 305 -7.85 -4.54 11.29
CA LYS A 305 -8.00 -4.43 12.76
C LYS A 305 -8.96 -3.30 13.15
N TYR A 306 -8.86 -2.11 12.54
CA TYR A 306 -9.79 -1.02 12.81
C TYR A 306 -11.23 -1.35 12.36
N GLN A 307 -11.41 -2.00 11.21
CA GLN A 307 -12.71 -2.48 10.76
C GLN A 307 -13.35 -3.43 11.77
N GLN A 308 -12.58 -4.40 12.27
CA GLN A 308 -13.08 -5.39 13.22
C GLN A 308 -13.36 -4.80 14.62
N GLN A 309 -12.46 -3.95 15.13
CA GLN A 309 -12.55 -3.48 16.53
C GLN A 309 -13.36 -2.20 16.71
N LYS A 310 -13.39 -1.33 15.70
CA LYS A 310 -14.03 -0.01 15.77
C LYS A 310 -15.18 0.16 14.78
N ASN A 311 -15.43 -0.84 13.94
CA ASN A 311 -16.43 -0.80 12.86
C ASN A 311 -16.29 0.48 12.01
N VAL A 312 -15.05 0.77 11.57
CA VAL A 312 -14.73 1.95 10.76
C VAL A 312 -14.15 1.49 9.42
N LYS A 313 -14.77 1.97 8.34
CA LYS A 313 -14.21 1.90 6.99
C LYS A 313 -13.52 3.23 6.70
N PHE A 314 -12.26 3.18 6.29
CA PHE A 314 -11.51 4.39 5.91
C PHE A 314 -11.77 4.76 4.46
N ASP A 315 -11.86 6.06 4.20
CA ASP A 315 -11.93 6.65 2.86
C ASP A 315 -10.54 7.09 2.39
N VAL A 316 -9.75 7.64 3.32
CA VAL A 316 -8.43 8.21 3.06
C VAL A 316 -7.43 7.69 4.07
N ILE A 317 -6.28 7.28 3.58
CA ILE A 317 -5.13 6.91 4.41
C ILE A 317 -3.95 7.83 4.05
N LEU A 318 -3.29 8.38 5.05
CA LEU A 318 -2.07 9.15 4.84
C LEU A 318 -0.88 8.44 5.52
N VAL A 319 0.26 8.42 4.86
CA VAL A 319 1.51 7.86 5.41
C VAL A 319 2.61 8.92 5.34
N ASP A 320 3.09 9.38 6.47
CA ASP A 320 4.15 10.41 6.57
C ASP A 320 5.48 9.79 7.04
N TYR A 321 6.38 9.45 6.12
CA TYR A 321 6.38 9.46 4.66
C TYR A 321 6.99 8.16 4.10
N LEU A 322 6.65 7.81 2.84
CA LEU A 322 7.05 6.54 2.22
C LEU A 322 8.56 6.28 2.18
N GLY A 323 9.39 7.32 2.03
CA GLY A 323 10.83 7.14 1.90
C GLY A 323 11.54 6.52 3.11
N ILE A 324 10.86 6.43 4.27
CA ILE A 324 11.34 5.81 5.51
C ILE A 324 10.47 4.60 5.93
N ALA A 325 9.58 4.13 5.07
CA ALA A 325 8.85 2.88 5.25
C ALA A 325 9.73 1.67 4.93
N LYS A 326 9.20 0.47 5.15
CA LYS A 326 9.85 -0.81 4.87
C LYS A 326 9.21 -1.48 3.66
N SER A 327 10.02 -2.04 2.76
CA SER A 327 9.54 -2.94 1.72
C SER A 327 9.38 -4.35 2.27
N ASP A 328 8.33 -5.04 1.87
CA ASP A 328 8.09 -6.46 2.17
C ASP A 328 8.88 -7.38 1.22
N ARG A 329 9.21 -6.90 -0.01
CA ARG A 329 9.81 -7.70 -1.08
C ARG A 329 11.31 -7.48 -1.28
N VAL A 330 11.79 -6.26 -1.04
CA VAL A 330 13.14 -5.85 -1.41
C VAL A 330 13.96 -5.46 -0.18
N SER A 331 15.17 -6.00 -0.06
CA SER A 331 16.10 -5.62 1.02
C SER A 331 16.72 -4.24 0.76
N PRO A 332 17.04 -3.46 1.81
CA PRO A 332 17.78 -2.21 1.67
C PRO A 332 19.14 -2.33 0.95
N SER A 333 19.74 -3.54 0.96
CA SER A 333 21.00 -3.84 0.27
C SER A 333 20.90 -3.81 -1.26
N ALA A 334 19.68 -3.89 -1.83
CA ALA A 334 19.47 -3.83 -3.29
C ALA A 334 19.64 -2.42 -3.89
N GLY A 335 19.98 -1.43 -3.07
CA GLY A 335 20.16 -0.04 -3.45
C GLY A 335 18.91 0.82 -3.20
N LEU A 336 19.14 2.07 -2.83
CA LEU A 336 18.09 2.99 -2.37
C LEU A 336 16.97 3.18 -3.40
N TYR A 337 17.31 3.28 -4.68
CA TYR A 337 16.31 3.48 -5.75
C TYR A 337 15.36 2.29 -5.86
N SER A 338 15.91 1.06 -5.96
CA SER A 338 15.11 -0.17 -6.07
C SER A 338 14.26 -0.39 -4.83
N TYR A 339 14.79 -0.09 -3.66
CA TYR A 339 14.09 -0.20 -2.38
C TYR A 339 12.91 0.76 -2.28
N VAL A 340 13.10 2.06 -2.56
CA VAL A 340 12.04 3.07 -2.50
C VAL A 340 11.00 2.85 -3.61
N LYS A 341 11.42 2.39 -4.80
CA LYS A 341 10.52 2.00 -5.88
C LYS A 341 9.60 0.86 -5.44
N ALA A 342 10.16 -0.19 -4.83
CA ALA A 342 9.37 -1.32 -4.33
C ALA A 342 8.35 -0.88 -3.27
N ILE A 343 8.75 -0.04 -2.31
CA ILE A 343 7.82 0.54 -1.33
C ILE A 343 6.65 1.25 -2.03
N GLY A 344 6.93 2.09 -3.04
CA GLY A 344 5.88 2.80 -3.78
C GLY A 344 4.92 1.85 -4.51
N GLU A 345 5.43 0.78 -5.12
CA GLU A 345 4.62 -0.24 -5.79
C GLU A 345 3.75 -1.03 -4.80
N GLU A 346 4.32 -1.42 -3.65
CA GLU A 346 3.62 -2.16 -2.59
C GLU A 346 2.49 -1.34 -1.97
N PHE A 347 2.74 -0.07 -1.62
CA PHE A 347 1.70 0.81 -1.09
C PHE A 347 0.63 1.17 -2.12
N ARG A 348 0.98 1.26 -3.42
CA ARG A 348 -0.01 1.40 -4.48
C ARG A 348 -0.92 0.17 -4.58
N ALA A 349 -0.35 -1.02 -4.50
CA ALA A 349 -1.12 -2.26 -4.47
C ALA A 349 -2.06 -2.31 -3.25
N ALA A 350 -1.57 -1.93 -2.06
CA ALA A 350 -2.39 -1.85 -0.85
C ALA A 350 -3.55 -0.83 -1.00
N ALA A 351 -3.32 0.33 -1.65
CA ALA A 351 -4.38 1.29 -1.92
C ALA A 351 -5.49 0.69 -2.80
N LEU A 352 -5.11 -0.06 -3.84
CA LEU A 352 -6.04 -0.75 -4.74
C LEU A 352 -6.82 -1.83 -4.00
N ASN A 353 -6.13 -2.71 -3.26
CA ASN A 353 -6.74 -3.81 -2.50
C ASN A 353 -7.73 -3.32 -1.43
N LEU A 354 -7.43 -2.19 -0.79
CA LEU A 354 -8.27 -1.60 0.24
C LEU A 354 -9.39 -0.70 -0.34
N GLY A 355 -9.32 -0.33 -1.62
CA GLY A 355 -10.25 0.61 -2.26
C GLY A 355 -10.23 2.00 -1.65
N VAL A 356 -9.09 2.46 -1.13
CA VAL A 356 -8.94 3.75 -0.44
C VAL A 356 -8.10 4.74 -1.23
N VAL A 357 -8.26 6.03 -0.94
CA VAL A 357 -7.29 7.04 -1.34
C VAL A 357 -6.06 6.93 -0.43
N LEU A 358 -4.89 6.70 -1.01
CA LEU A 358 -3.63 6.69 -0.26
C LEU A 358 -2.80 7.93 -0.63
N ILE A 359 -2.47 8.74 0.35
CA ILE A 359 -1.65 9.94 0.18
C ILE A 359 -0.36 9.77 0.99
N SER A 360 0.77 10.11 0.39
CA SER A 360 2.04 10.14 1.11
C SER A 360 2.90 11.30 0.69
N ALA A 361 4.03 11.44 1.36
CA ALA A 361 5.04 12.43 1.02
C ALA A 361 6.34 11.76 0.55
N SER A 362 7.11 12.48 -0.23
CA SER A 362 8.47 12.13 -0.59
C SER A 362 9.38 13.34 -0.49
N GLN A 363 10.57 13.11 0.04
CA GLN A 363 11.56 14.15 0.15
C GLN A 363 12.38 14.22 -1.13
N LEU A 364 12.37 15.39 -1.77
CA LEU A 364 13.22 15.64 -2.93
C LEU A 364 14.69 15.73 -2.49
N ASN A 365 15.54 14.94 -3.11
CA ASN A 365 16.97 15.01 -2.90
C ASN A 365 17.54 16.23 -3.60
N ARG A 366 18.59 16.80 -3.00
CA ARG A 366 19.36 17.88 -3.59
C ARG A 366 20.40 17.29 -4.54
N CYS A 367 20.49 17.83 -5.76
CA CYS A 367 21.42 17.35 -6.76
C CYS A 367 22.45 18.47 -7.09
N PHE A 368 23.69 18.05 -7.29
CA PHE A 368 24.71 18.87 -7.95
C PHE A 368 24.73 18.59 -9.46
N SER A 369 25.17 19.54 -10.24
CA SER A 369 25.54 19.25 -11.63
C SER A 369 26.74 18.29 -11.63
N VAL A 370 26.74 17.35 -12.57
CA VAL A 370 27.89 16.44 -12.79
C VAL A 370 29.20 17.19 -13.09
N TYR A 371 29.11 18.42 -13.58
CA TYR A 371 30.23 19.32 -13.84
C TYR A 371 30.59 20.24 -12.66
N SER A 372 29.90 20.17 -11.52
CA SER A 372 30.26 20.91 -10.33
C SER A 372 31.53 20.34 -9.71
N ASN A 373 32.40 21.24 -9.20
CA ASN A 373 33.61 20.85 -8.53
C ASN A 373 33.34 20.46 -7.07
N VAL A 374 33.99 19.40 -6.62
CA VAL A 374 33.98 18.90 -5.24
C VAL A 374 35.42 18.83 -4.72
N ILE A 375 35.64 19.31 -3.50
CA ILE A 375 36.95 19.22 -2.83
C ILE A 375 37.05 17.83 -2.18
N THR A 376 38.04 17.07 -2.61
CA THR A 376 38.36 15.78 -2.00
C THR A 376 39.70 15.85 -1.28
N LYS A 377 40.06 14.81 -0.50
CA LYS A 377 41.40 14.72 0.11
C LYS A 377 42.52 14.73 -0.93
N ASN A 378 42.23 14.32 -2.16
CA ASN A 378 43.22 14.17 -3.24
C ASN A 378 43.21 15.35 -4.22
N GLY A 379 42.47 16.44 -3.90
CA GLY A 379 42.34 17.62 -4.74
C GLY A 379 40.91 17.87 -5.18
N VAL A 380 40.69 18.84 -6.07
CA VAL A 380 39.40 19.22 -6.60
C VAL A 380 39.10 18.38 -7.83
N ILE A 381 37.95 17.69 -7.83
CA ILE A 381 37.47 16.90 -8.96
C ILE A 381 36.03 17.29 -9.32
N GLN A 382 35.58 16.93 -10.51
CA GLN A 382 34.16 17.12 -10.88
C GLN A 382 33.28 16.00 -10.27
N VAL A 383 32.03 16.31 -9.97
CA VAL A 383 31.08 15.34 -9.40
C VAL A 383 30.98 14.08 -10.26
N LYS A 384 31.06 14.18 -11.59
CA LYS A 384 31.05 13.02 -12.52
C LYS A 384 32.23 12.05 -12.31
N ASP A 385 33.34 12.55 -11.80
CA ASP A 385 34.59 11.78 -11.58
C ASP A 385 34.64 11.20 -10.16
N LEU A 386 33.65 11.52 -9.30
CA LEU A 386 33.56 11.07 -7.92
C LEU A 386 33.23 9.58 -7.85
N LYS A 387 33.89 8.86 -6.93
CA LYS A 387 33.66 7.41 -6.72
C LYS A 387 33.23 7.13 -5.29
N ILE A 388 32.51 6.02 -5.11
CA ILE A 388 32.20 5.49 -3.78
C ILE A 388 33.52 5.18 -3.07
N GLY A 389 33.67 5.66 -1.83
CA GLY A 389 34.88 5.56 -1.05
C GLY A 389 35.73 6.85 -1.03
N ASP A 390 35.52 7.77 -1.97
CA ASP A 390 36.21 9.07 -1.93
C ASP A 390 35.86 9.86 -0.68
N LYS A 391 36.81 10.66 -0.19
CA LYS A 391 36.61 11.54 0.97
C LYS A 391 36.39 12.96 0.50
N VAL A 392 35.18 13.50 0.71
CA VAL A 392 34.77 14.85 0.31
C VAL A 392 34.66 15.79 1.51
N LEU A 393 35.03 17.05 1.29
CA LEU A 393 34.95 18.09 2.31
C LEU A 393 33.49 18.45 2.57
N THR A 394 33.09 18.51 3.84
CA THR A 394 31.73 18.86 4.29
C THR A 394 31.71 20.24 4.95
N THR A 395 30.48 20.74 5.21
CA THR A 395 30.25 22.08 5.79
C THR A 395 30.94 22.31 7.13
N ASN A 396 31.28 21.25 7.87
CA ASN A 396 31.98 21.32 9.16
C ASN A 396 33.49 21.25 9.04
N ASN A 397 34.04 21.50 7.86
CA ASN A 397 35.47 21.41 7.57
C ASN A 397 36.06 20.02 7.83
N THR A 398 35.24 18.98 7.78
CA THR A 398 35.65 17.59 7.93
C THR A 398 35.51 16.83 6.61
N PHE A 399 36.32 15.79 6.43
CA PHE A 399 36.23 14.92 5.26
C PHE A 399 35.37 13.71 5.58
N ASN A 400 34.27 13.53 4.86
CA ASN A 400 33.39 12.37 4.97
C ASN A 400 33.47 11.49 3.72
N THR A 401 33.33 10.18 3.93
CA THR A 401 33.40 9.20 2.86
C THR A 401 32.10 9.18 2.04
N VAL A 402 32.21 9.20 0.72
CA VAL A 402 31.10 9.01 -0.22
C VAL A 402 30.62 7.57 -0.11
N LYS A 403 29.38 7.39 0.36
CA LYS A 403 28.78 6.06 0.57
C LYS A 403 27.95 5.62 -0.64
N ASN A 404 27.37 6.56 -1.39
CA ASN A 404 26.55 6.29 -2.55
C ASN A 404 26.56 7.47 -3.52
N ILE A 405 26.39 7.19 -4.81
CA ILE A 405 26.29 8.17 -5.90
C ILE A 405 25.02 7.82 -6.69
N THR A 406 24.15 8.81 -6.87
CA THR A 406 22.92 8.67 -7.65
C THR A 406 22.90 9.76 -8.71
N GLU A 407 22.71 9.39 -9.95
CA GLU A 407 22.58 10.31 -11.08
C GLU A 407 21.10 10.51 -11.43
N LYS A 408 20.72 11.76 -11.69
CA LYS A 408 19.37 12.14 -12.12
C LYS A 408 19.42 13.17 -13.21
N GLU A 409 18.54 13.06 -14.19
CA GLU A 409 18.34 14.07 -15.21
C GLU A 409 17.62 15.29 -14.65
N LEU A 410 18.19 16.49 -14.79
CA LEU A 410 17.61 17.76 -14.34
C LEU A 410 17.01 18.50 -15.53
N LYS A 411 15.71 18.84 -15.46
CA LYS A 411 15.04 19.68 -16.48
C LYS A 411 15.49 21.13 -16.46
N LYS A 412 15.95 21.65 -15.29
CA LYS A 412 16.48 23.03 -15.12
C LYS A 412 17.64 23.01 -14.14
N ALA A 413 18.75 23.63 -14.51
CA ALA A 413 19.90 23.90 -13.66
C ALA A 413 20.22 25.39 -13.66
N PHE A 414 20.69 25.89 -12.52
CA PHE A 414 21.03 27.30 -12.33
C PHE A 414 22.53 27.45 -12.07
N LYS A 415 23.17 28.33 -12.82
CA LYS A 415 24.55 28.69 -12.61
C LYS A 415 24.63 29.89 -11.66
N ILE A 416 25.24 29.67 -10.50
CA ILE A 416 25.51 30.72 -9.52
C ILE A 416 26.96 31.10 -9.60
N ARG A 417 27.22 32.40 -9.81
CA ARG A 417 28.57 32.96 -9.88
C ARG A 417 28.77 34.00 -8.75
N THR A 418 29.85 33.86 -7.99
CA THR A 418 30.22 34.82 -6.97
C THR A 418 30.99 35.98 -7.58
N LYS A 419 31.13 37.11 -6.86
CA LYS A 419 31.98 38.23 -7.27
C LYS A 419 33.43 37.84 -7.37
N SER A 420 33.89 36.83 -6.60
CA SER A 420 35.23 36.26 -6.65
C SER A 420 35.48 35.31 -7.84
N GLY A 421 34.48 35.15 -8.73
CA GLY A 421 34.58 34.34 -9.92
C GLY A 421 34.30 32.84 -9.71
N LYS A 422 34.07 32.38 -8.50
CA LYS A 422 33.74 30.97 -8.23
C LYS A 422 32.31 30.67 -8.75
N GLU A 423 32.15 29.52 -9.39
CA GLU A 423 30.91 29.10 -10.04
C GLU A 423 30.45 27.75 -9.53
N ILE A 424 29.13 27.55 -9.39
CA ILE A 424 28.50 26.29 -9.11
C ILE A 424 27.22 26.15 -9.93
N ILE A 425 26.94 24.94 -10.43
CA ILE A 425 25.71 24.61 -11.14
C ILE A 425 24.88 23.69 -10.27
N VAL A 426 23.67 24.11 -9.94
CA VAL A 426 22.80 23.45 -8.94
C VAL A 426 21.34 23.46 -9.38
N SER A 427 20.53 22.60 -8.76
CA SER A 427 19.07 22.67 -8.87
C SER A 427 18.53 23.88 -8.11
N GLU A 428 17.29 24.29 -8.42
CA GLU A 428 16.61 25.41 -7.76
C GLU A 428 16.50 25.25 -6.23
N ASP A 429 16.40 24.01 -5.76
CA ASP A 429 16.26 23.66 -4.34
C ASP A 429 17.57 23.48 -3.60
N HIS A 430 18.72 23.53 -4.30
CA HIS A 430 20.01 23.34 -3.68
C HIS A 430 20.32 24.46 -2.69
N ARG A 431 20.55 24.09 -1.42
CA ARG A 431 20.83 25.08 -0.37
C ARG A 431 22.32 25.40 -0.30
N ILE A 432 22.59 26.70 -0.32
CA ILE A 432 23.93 27.27 -0.23
C ILE A 432 24.07 27.99 1.10
N PRO A 433 25.17 27.83 1.83
CA PRO A 433 25.42 28.55 3.07
C PRO A 433 25.51 30.06 2.80
N THR A 434 24.72 30.85 3.56
CA THR A 434 24.69 32.31 3.50
C THR A 434 24.80 32.89 4.92
N ASP A 435 25.02 34.18 5.02
CA ASP A 435 24.97 34.92 6.29
C ASP A 435 23.61 34.83 7.02
N LYS A 436 22.55 34.39 6.31
CA LYS A 436 21.20 34.15 6.84
C LYS A 436 20.87 32.67 7.03
N GLY A 437 21.88 31.80 7.02
CA GLY A 437 21.71 30.34 7.08
C GLY A 437 21.71 29.68 5.70
N LEU A 438 21.20 28.45 5.60
CA LEU A 438 21.15 27.69 4.37
C LEU A 438 19.99 28.17 3.48
N MET A 439 20.29 28.80 2.34
CA MET A 439 19.29 29.34 1.39
C MET A 439 19.42 28.70 0.01
N SER A 440 18.30 28.54 -0.68
CA SER A 440 18.21 28.12 -2.09
C SER A 440 17.57 29.21 -2.93
N LEU A 441 17.60 29.07 -4.27
CA LEU A 441 16.89 30.00 -5.17
C LEU A 441 15.41 30.07 -4.83
N ARG A 442 14.79 28.92 -4.55
CA ARG A 442 13.39 28.85 -4.12
C ARG A 442 13.13 29.52 -2.77
N LEU A 443 14.09 29.50 -1.85
CA LEU A 443 14.01 30.13 -0.54
C LEU A 443 14.48 31.60 -0.52
N GLY A 444 14.62 32.20 -1.70
CA GLY A 444 14.93 33.62 -1.82
C GLY A 444 16.42 33.97 -1.98
N LEU A 445 17.30 32.99 -2.29
CA LEU A 445 18.65 33.28 -2.74
C LEU A 445 18.58 34.04 -4.06
N LYS A 446 19.17 35.22 -4.10
CA LYS A 446 19.14 36.13 -5.27
C LYS A 446 20.47 36.83 -5.47
N VAL A 447 20.59 37.50 -6.60
CA VAL A 447 21.78 38.34 -6.88
C VAL A 447 21.95 39.35 -5.75
N GLY A 448 23.17 39.42 -5.20
CA GLY A 448 23.51 40.24 -4.02
C GLY A 448 23.46 39.52 -2.68
N SER A 449 22.96 38.27 -2.62
CA SER A 449 23.06 37.45 -1.40
C SER A 449 24.54 37.14 -1.07
N LYS A 450 24.90 37.21 0.22
CA LYS A 450 26.24 36.84 0.69
C LYS A 450 26.28 35.33 0.89
N VAL A 451 27.17 34.65 0.18
CA VAL A 451 27.39 33.19 0.25
C VAL A 451 28.76 32.88 0.85
N PHE A 452 28.83 31.85 1.67
CA PHE A 452 30.12 31.35 2.16
C PHE A 452 30.75 30.47 1.09
N VAL A 453 32.01 30.77 0.79
CA VAL A 453 32.84 30.06 -0.20
C VAL A 453 34.12 29.64 0.51
N HIS A 454 34.46 28.35 0.38
CA HIS A 454 35.76 27.89 0.88
C HIS A 454 36.86 28.43 -0.02
N GLU A 455 37.93 28.98 0.58
CA GLU A 455 39.12 29.41 -0.14
C GLU A 455 39.96 28.25 -0.68
#